data_22f98f17faf0297cbd6635d7669fa73d
#
_entry.id   22f98f17faf0297cbd6635d7669fa73d
#
_cell.length_a   1.000
_cell.length_b   1.000
_cell.length_c   1.000
_cell.angle_alpha   90.00
_cell.angle_beta   90.00
_cell.angle_gamma   90.00
#
_symmetry.space_group_name_H-M   'P 1'
#
loop_
_entity.id
_entity.type
_entity.pdbx_description
1 polymer ?
#
loop_
_entity_poly.entity_id
_entity_poly.type
_entity_poly.pdbx_seq_one_letter_code
_entity_poly.pdbx_strand_id
1 'polypeptide(L)' 'MVGIVYLSPEPEAPPFVTVGQQVSAGQTLLLIEAMKTFNQIKAPKAGVVRRILVSSGAPVEFGEPLMIID' A
#
# COMPACT_ATOMS: atom_id res chain seq x y z
N MET A 1 2.34 -8.42 13.76
CA MET A 1 1.01 -8.52 13.12
C MET A 1 1.20 -9.03 11.71
N VAL A 2 0.38 -9.98 11.32
CA VAL A 2 0.40 -10.53 9.97
C VAL A 2 -0.89 -10.15 9.27
N GLY A 3 -0.81 -9.72 8.02
CA GLY A 3 -1.98 -9.34 7.25
C GLY A 3 -1.78 -9.65 5.79
N ILE A 4 -2.81 -9.37 4.99
CA ILE A 4 -2.77 -9.51 3.54
C ILE A 4 -2.83 -8.12 2.93
N VAL A 5 -1.87 -7.81 2.05
CA VAL A 5 -1.80 -6.50 1.41
C VAL A 5 -2.67 -6.50 0.14
N TYR A 6 -3.36 -5.38 -0.09
CA TYR A 6 -4.11 -5.16 -1.31
C TYR A 6 -3.68 -3.81 -1.88
N LEU A 7 -3.27 -3.81 -3.15
CA LEU A 7 -2.80 -2.60 -3.82
C LEU A 7 -3.92 -1.85 -4.52
N SER A 8 -5.13 -2.37 -4.47
CA SER A 8 -6.31 -1.73 -5.04
C SER A 8 -7.49 -1.96 -4.10
N PRO A 9 -8.57 -1.11 -4.20
CA PRO A 9 -9.73 -1.27 -3.34
C PRO A 9 -10.53 -2.55 -3.63
N GLU A 10 -10.44 -3.05 -4.86
CA GLU A 10 -11.11 -4.28 -5.29
C GLU A 10 -10.23 -5.01 -6.28
N PRO A 11 -10.41 -6.33 -6.46
CA PRO A 11 -9.53 -7.11 -7.34
C PRO A 11 -9.44 -6.61 -8.78
N GLU A 12 -10.53 -6.03 -9.30
CA GLU A 12 -10.58 -5.55 -10.68
C GLU A 12 -10.43 -4.04 -10.81
N ALA A 13 -10.25 -3.34 -9.68
CA ALA A 13 -10.10 -1.89 -9.68
C ALA A 13 -8.65 -1.50 -9.99
N PRO A 14 -8.43 -0.28 -10.50
CA PRO A 14 -7.08 0.23 -10.66
C PRO A 14 -6.35 0.29 -9.32
N PRO A 15 -5.02 0.15 -9.29
CA PRO A 15 -4.27 0.27 -8.05
C PRO A 15 -4.38 1.69 -7.49
N PHE A 16 -4.23 1.80 -6.16
CA PHE A 16 -4.24 3.11 -5.51
C PHE A 16 -3.14 4.01 -6.05
N VAL A 17 -1.94 3.44 -6.27
CA VAL A 17 -0.80 4.18 -6.81
C VAL A 17 0.01 3.25 -7.72
N THR A 18 0.81 3.85 -8.60
CA THR A 18 1.73 3.13 -9.48
C THR A 18 3.14 3.68 -9.31
N VAL A 19 4.13 2.90 -9.69
CA VAL A 19 5.53 3.36 -9.65
C VAL A 19 5.66 4.58 -10.57
N GLY A 20 6.29 5.63 -10.05
CA GLY A 20 6.45 6.89 -10.76
C GLY A 20 5.35 7.91 -10.49
N GLN A 21 4.28 7.51 -9.81
CA GLN A 21 3.19 8.42 -9.51
C GLN A 21 3.55 9.33 -8.35
N GLN A 22 3.15 10.60 -8.47
CA GLN A 22 3.28 11.54 -7.36
C GLN A 22 2.13 11.35 -6.39
N VAL A 23 2.43 11.35 -5.09
CA VAL A 23 1.43 11.21 -4.04
C VAL A 23 1.51 12.38 -3.07
N SER A 24 0.37 12.66 -2.42
CA SER A 24 0.28 13.69 -1.38
C SER A 24 0.33 13.05 0.00
N ALA A 25 0.77 13.81 0.99
CA ALA A 25 0.73 13.34 2.38
C ALA A 25 -0.72 13.01 2.75
N GLY A 26 -0.92 11.87 3.39
CA GLY A 26 -2.25 11.39 3.76
C GLY A 26 -2.99 10.64 2.67
N GLN A 27 -2.46 10.55 1.47
CA GLN A 27 -3.08 9.78 0.39
C GLN A 27 -2.95 8.29 0.67
N THR A 28 -4.04 7.53 0.42
CA THR A 28 -4.03 6.09 0.63
C THR A 28 -3.12 5.41 -0.40
N LEU A 29 -2.19 4.60 0.07
CA LEU A 29 -1.24 3.89 -0.78
C LEU A 29 -1.65 2.45 -1.02
N LEU A 30 -2.18 1.79 -0.01
CA LEU A 30 -2.60 0.40 -0.09
C LEU A 30 -3.48 0.07 1.12
N LEU A 31 -4.04 -1.13 1.11
CA LEU A 31 -4.82 -1.65 2.23
C LEU A 31 -4.13 -2.89 2.79
N ILE A 32 -4.25 -3.08 4.09
CA ILE A 32 -3.82 -4.32 4.74
C ILE A 32 -5.02 -4.88 5.50
N GLU A 33 -5.42 -6.10 5.16
CA GLU A 33 -6.44 -6.84 5.90
C GLU A 33 -5.76 -7.64 7.00
N ALA A 34 -6.16 -7.38 8.24
CA ALA A 34 -5.66 -8.12 9.39
C ALA A 34 -6.81 -8.26 10.37
N MET A 35 -7.03 -9.47 10.89
CA MET A 35 -8.07 -9.76 11.90
C MET A 35 -9.43 -9.24 11.48
N LYS A 36 -9.82 -9.48 10.21
CA LYS A 36 -11.09 -9.08 9.61
C LYS A 36 -11.28 -7.55 9.53
N THR A 37 -10.21 -6.80 9.64
CA THR A 37 -10.25 -5.34 9.55
C THR A 37 -9.35 -4.88 8.40
N PHE A 38 -9.86 -3.96 7.59
CA PHE A 38 -9.07 -3.34 6.54
C PHE A 38 -8.44 -2.07 7.08
N ASN A 39 -7.11 -1.98 6.99
CA ASN A 39 -6.37 -0.83 7.43
C ASN A 39 -5.81 -0.08 6.22
N GLN A 40 -6.12 1.20 6.12
CA GLN A 40 -5.58 2.05 5.06
C GLN A 40 -4.18 2.50 5.45
N ILE A 41 -3.22 2.25 4.58
CA ILE A 41 -1.85 2.73 4.78
C ILE A 41 -1.70 3.98 3.95
N LYS A 42 -1.42 5.10 4.61
CA LYS A 42 -1.38 6.41 3.97
C LYS A 42 0.06 6.90 3.86
N ALA A 43 0.29 7.74 2.86
CA ALA A 43 1.61 8.33 2.67
C ALA A 43 1.95 9.24 3.85
N PRO A 44 3.11 9.05 4.49
CA PRO A 44 3.54 9.93 5.59
C PRO A 44 3.98 11.30 5.11
N LYS A 45 4.30 11.43 3.82
CA LYS A 45 4.75 12.69 3.22
C LYS A 45 4.39 12.69 1.74
N ALA A 46 4.37 13.86 1.14
CA ALA A 46 4.26 13.99 -0.30
C ALA A 46 5.56 13.51 -0.96
N GLY A 47 5.45 12.92 -2.14
CA GLY A 47 6.62 12.45 -2.86
C GLY A 47 6.24 11.64 -4.08
N VAL A 48 7.18 10.85 -4.58
CA VAL A 48 6.99 10.00 -5.76
C VAL A 48 7.20 8.54 -5.36
N VAL A 49 6.31 7.67 -5.80
CA VAL A 49 6.44 6.23 -5.55
C VAL A 49 7.61 5.71 -6.40
N ARG A 50 8.67 5.26 -5.73
CA ARG A 50 9.88 4.77 -6.41
C ARG A 50 9.81 3.28 -6.65
N ARG A 51 9.29 2.52 -5.69
CA ARG A 51 9.19 1.07 -5.76
C ARG A 51 8.01 0.58 -4.97
N ILE A 52 7.39 -0.47 -5.46
CA ILE A 52 6.40 -1.24 -4.73
C ILE A 52 7.02 -2.62 -4.50
N LEU A 53 7.22 -2.98 -3.23
CA LEU A 53 8.00 -4.15 -2.84
C LEU A 53 7.13 -5.37 -2.59
N VAL A 54 5.81 -5.24 -2.70
CA VAL A 54 4.86 -6.31 -2.42
C VAL A 54 3.90 -6.48 -3.58
N SER A 55 3.28 -7.65 -3.66
CA SER A 55 2.24 -7.95 -4.64
C SER A 55 0.88 -7.98 -3.96
N SER A 56 -0.15 -7.56 -4.68
CA SER A 56 -1.52 -7.58 -4.15
C SER A 56 -1.92 -9.01 -3.80
N GLY A 57 -2.49 -9.21 -2.62
CA GLY A 57 -2.86 -10.53 -2.12
C GLY A 57 -1.75 -11.25 -1.38
N ALA A 58 -0.55 -10.68 -1.28
CA ALA A 58 0.56 -11.31 -0.58
C ALA A 58 0.46 -11.11 0.94
N PRO A 59 0.94 -12.07 1.74
CA PRO A 59 1.03 -11.88 3.18
C PRO A 59 2.17 -10.94 3.52
N VAL A 60 1.94 -10.09 4.53
CA VAL A 60 2.96 -9.16 5.02
C VAL A 60 2.98 -9.19 6.55
N GLU A 61 4.12 -8.79 7.12
CA GLU A 61 4.31 -8.75 8.55
C GLU A 61 4.59 -7.33 9.00
N PHE A 62 4.36 -7.06 10.28
CA PHE A 62 4.68 -5.78 10.88
C PHE A 62 6.18 -5.48 10.71
N GLY A 63 6.48 -4.26 10.27
CA GLY A 63 7.86 -3.85 10.05
C GLY A 63 8.42 -4.21 8.68
N GLU A 64 7.67 -4.97 7.88
CA GLU A 64 8.12 -5.32 6.54
C GLU A 64 8.00 -4.11 5.61
N PRO A 65 9.03 -3.79 4.82
CA PRO A 65 8.92 -2.68 3.86
C PRO A 65 7.93 -3.02 2.75
N LEU A 66 7.01 -2.08 2.46
CA LEU A 66 5.93 -2.28 1.51
C LEU A 66 6.18 -1.53 0.21
N MET A 67 6.63 -0.28 0.31
CA MET A 67 6.99 0.53 -0.86
C MET A 67 7.93 1.64 -0.43
N ILE A 68 8.59 2.24 -1.42
CA ILE A 68 9.53 3.33 -1.20
C ILE A 68 8.98 4.58 -1.85
N ILE A 69 8.89 5.66 -1.06
CA ILE A 69 8.46 6.98 -1.50
C ILE A 69 9.62 7.95 -1.31
N ASP A 70 9.90 8.69 -2.35
CA ASP A 70 11.02 9.63 -2.37
C ASP A 70 10.53 11.06 -2.10
#